data_e04128c1c0bbef16ad9dbb340b28261d
#
_entry.id   e04128c1c0bbef16ad9dbb340b28261d
#
_cell.length_a   1.000
_cell.length_b   1.000
_cell.length_c   1.000
_cell.angle_alpha   90.00
_cell.angle_beta   90.00
_cell.angle_gamma   90.00
#
_symmetry.space_group_name_H-M   'P 1'
#
loop_
_entity.id
_entity.type
_entity.pdbx_description
1 polymer ?
#
loop_
_entity_poly.entity_id
_entity_poly.type
_entity_poly.pdbx_seq_one_letter_code
_entity_poly.pdbx_strand_id
1 'polypeptide(L)'
;DLSWLQWQMVKRLAERTKRLYIAGDDDQAIFKWAGARPEFLINMKGPRTILSESYRLPFLIHKKANSLIRRVKTRVEKEWSARDAQGEINYYPNEQLNKLMQGEWLILARNKYNLDLLEEELKLEGYYYQRNGSTSVNAKIIRAIYSWEKIRKGGELSLKEVKDFYYYMLVDRSVNRGHKTMQNADREKLYNYDTLTTEHGLNVSNNFPWFDALDDVPRIKSTYIRAVLRRNQKINHKPRIKLSTIHGAKGGEADNVMLLTDLSKKTDESYWFNKDEERRVFYVGMTRAKQSLNVIRSKSNR
;
A
#
# COMPACT_ATOMS: atom_id res chain seq x y z
N ASP A 1 7.47 -11.73 16.74
CA ASP A 1 6.89 -10.57 17.46
C ASP A 1 5.85 -10.98 18.50
N LEU A 2 6.19 -11.94 19.40
CA LEU A 2 5.29 -12.33 20.48
C LEU A 2 5.47 -11.43 21.71
N SER A 3 4.36 -10.94 22.25
CA SER A 3 4.33 -10.32 23.58
C SER A 3 4.50 -11.38 24.67
N TRP A 4 4.77 -10.92 25.89
CA TRP A 4 4.87 -11.85 27.03
C TRP A 4 3.62 -12.72 27.20
N LEU A 5 2.43 -12.14 27.08
CA LEU A 5 1.16 -12.86 27.22
C LEU A 5 1.00 -13.92 26.13
N GLN A 6 1.23 -13.55 24.87
CA GLN A 6 1.18 -14.50 23.75
C GLN A 6 2.19 -15.63 23.91
N TRP A 7 3.37 -15.33 24.44
CA TRP A 7 4.37 -16.35 24.75
C TRP A 7 3.91 -17.31 25.85
N GLN A 8 3.24 -16.82 26.90
CA GLN A 8 2.65 -17.71 27.92
C GLN A 8 1.58 -18.64 27.33
N MET A 9 0.75 -18.13 26.40
CA MET A 9 -0.22 -18.96 25.66
C MET A 9 0.47 -20.06 24.86
N VAL A 10 1.55 -19.74 24.13
CA VAL A 10 2.34 -20.75 23.40
C VAL A 10 2.89 -21.82 24.34
N LYS A 11 3.47 -21.42 25.45
CA LYS A 11 3.96 -22.37 26.46
C LYS A 11 2.86 -23.30 26.99
N ARG A 12 1.70 -22.74 27.33
CA ARG A 12 0.56 -23.50 27.82
C ARG A 12 0.04 -24.54 26.82
N LEU A 13 0.01 -24.15 25.51
CA LEU A 13 -0.33 -25.09 24.46
C LEU A 13 0.74 -26.17 24.29
N ALA A 14 2.02 -25.80 24.42
CA ALA A 14 3.14 -26.71 24.28
C ALA A 14 3.18 -27.81 25.34
N GLU A 15 2.69 -27.55 26.58
CA GLU A 15 2.61 -28.54 27.67
C GLU A 15 1.83 -29.80 27.26
N ARG A 16 0.93 -29.70 26.29
CA ARG A 16 0.09 -30.81 25.80
C ARG A 16 0.63 -31.44 24.49
N THR A 17 1.81 -31.02 24.03
CA THR A 17 2.39 -31.50 22.78
C THR A 17 3.67 -32.28 22.99
N LYS A 18 3.89 -33.31 22.19
CA LYS A 18 5.14 -34.10 22.22
C LYS A 18 6.32 -33.36 21.58
N ARG A 19 6.05 -32.43 20.66
CA ARG A 19 7.07 -31.66 19.93
C ARG A 19 6.54 -30.26 19.68
N LEU A 20 7.41 -29.27 19.80
CA LEU A 20 7.13 -27.87 19.49
C LEU A 20 8.17 -27.39 18.49
N TYR A 21 7.70 -26.92 17.33
CA TYR A 21 8.52 -26.28 16.33
C TYR A 21 8.18 -24.78 16.29
N ILE A 22 9.18 -23.93 16.42
CA ILE A 22 9.01 -22.48 16.37
C ILE A 22 9.89 -21.92 15.27
N ALA A 23 9.28 -21.20 14.33
CA ALA A 23 9.98 -20.42 13.32
C ALA A 23 9.87 -18.93 13.66
N GLY A 24 10.95 -18.19 13.50
CA GLY A 24 10.98 -16.75 13.74
C GLY A 24 12.30 -16.13 13.33
N ASP A 25 12.32 -14.79 13.32
CA ASP A 25 13.48 -14.00 12.98
C ASP A 25 13.57 -12.82 13.97
N ASP A 26 14.53 -12.86 14.89
CA ASP A 26 14.76 -11.81 15.87
C ASP A 26 15.26 -10.51 15.24
N ASP A 27 15.90 -10.57 14.07
CA ASP A 27 16.32 -9.39 13.31
C ASP A 27 15.12 -8.62 12.74
N GLN A 28 13.97 -9.26 12.60
CA GLN A 28 12.71 -8.65 12.15
C GLN A 28 11.74 -8.32 13.30
N ALA A 29 12.20 -8.36 14.56
CA ALA A 29 11.38 -8.02 15.72
C ALA A 29 11.26 -6.50 15.86
N ILE A 30 10.21 -5.90 15.26
CA ILE A 30 9.99 -4.44 15.18
C ILE A 30 8.76 -3.96 15.96
N PHE A 31 8.05 -4.85 16.67
CA PHE A 31 6.85 -4.51 17.44
C PHE A 31 7.09 -4.48 18.96
N LYS A 32 8.27 -4.07 19.41
CA LYS A 32 8.58 -3.93 20.83
C LYS A 32 7.63 -2.95 21.53
N TRP A 33 7.25 -1.87 20.86
CA TRP A 33 6.25 -0.91 21.35
C TRP A 33 4.87 -1.55 21.62
N ALA A 34 4.56 -2.69 20.96
CA ALA A 34 3.36 -3.50 21.22
C ALA A 34 3.62 -4.67 22.16
N GLY A 35 4.75 -4.66 22.88
CA GLY A 35 5.11 -5.68 23.87
C GLY A 35 5.84 -6.89 23.30
N ALA A 36 6.24 -6.89 22.02
CA ALA A 36 7.06 -7.98 21.47
C ALA A 36 8.44 -8.03 22.13
N ARG A 37 8.89 -9.24 22.43
CA ARG A 37 10.18 -9.51 23.09
C ARG A 37 10.98 -10.54 22.29
N PRO A 38 11.95 -10.11 21.47
CA PRO A 38 12.80 -11.01 20.71
C PRO A 38 13.61 -11.97 21.61
N GLU A 39 13.85 -11.58 22.87
CA GLU A 39 14.58 -12.37 23.85
C GLU A 39 13.94 -13.74 24.07
N PHE A 40 12.63 -13.89 23.90
CA PHE A 40 11.97 -15.20 24.02
C PHE A 40 12.44 -16.18 22.96
N LEU A 41 12.67 -15.72 21.72
CA LEU A 41 13.21 -16.54 20.66
C LEU A 41 14.74 -16.74 20.83
N ILE A 42 15.45 -15.66 21.17
CA ILE A 42 16.91 -15.66 21.34
C ILE A 42 17.34 -16.63 22.42
N ASN A 43 16.64 -16.63 23.57
CA ASN A 43 16.98 -17.45 24.77
C ASN A 43 16.33 -18.83 24.75
N MET A 44 15.67 -19.22 23.67
CA MET A 44 15.04 -20.54 23.60
C MET A 44 16.08 -21.65 23.58
N LYS A 45 15.87 -22.66 24.45
CA LYS A 45 16.71 -23.86 24.51
C LYS A 45 16.22 -24.90 23.49
N GLY A 46 17.14 -25.66 22.93
CA GLY A 46 16.87 -26.75 21.98
C GLY A 46 17.66 -26.64 20.68
N PRO A 47 17.55 -27.65 19.82
CA PRO A 47 18.17 -27.60 18.48
C PRO A 47 17.69 -26.42 17.67
N ARG A 48 18.61 -25.79 16.96
CA ARG A 48 18.34 -24.58 16.17
C ARG A 48 18.87 -24.77 14.75
N THR A 49 18.01 -24.55 13.78
CA THR A 49 18.37 -24.54 12.36
C THR A 49 18.26 -23.13 11.83
N ILE A 50 19.31 -22.62 11.21
CA ILE A 50 19.32 -21.34 10.52
C ILE A 50 19.08 -21.61 9.05
N LEU A 51 18.09 -20.91 8.45
CA LEU A 51 17.87 -20.93 7.02
C LEU A 51 18.95 -20.09 6.35
N SER A 52 19.79 -20.73 5.55
CA SER A 52 21.04 -20.18 5.06
C SER A 52 20.91 -19.48 3.71
N GLU A 53 19.73 -19.42 3.11
CA GLU A 53 19.52 -18.84 1.79
C GLU A 53 18.29 -17.94 1.73
N SER A 54 18.41 -16.83 1.00
CA SER A 54 17.29 -15.92 0.72
C SER A 54 16.86 -16.04 -0.73
N TYR A 55 15.60 -16.35 -0.95
CA TYR A 55 14.99 -16.34 -2.29
C TYR A 55 14.51 -14.94 -2.72
N ARG A 56 14.58 -13.96 -1.85
CA ARG A 56 14.12 -12.58 -2.11
C ARG A 56 15.26 -11.64 -2.42
N LEU A 57 16.26 -11.58 -1.55
CA LEU A 57 17.23 -10.50 -1.53
C LEU A 57 18.38 -10.72 -2.50
N PRO A 58 18.62 -9.77 -3.44
CA PRO A 58 19.82 -9.77 -4.26
C PRO A 58 21.04 -9.31 -3.47
N PHE A 59 22.22 -9.58 -4.02
CA PHE A 59 23.52 -9.46 -3.35
C PHE A 59 23.77 -8.07 -2.71
N LEU A 60 23.60 -6.98 -3.47
CA LEU A 60 23.89 -5.65 -2.94
C LEU A 60 22.98 -5.26 -1.78
N ILE A 61 21.69 -5.55 -1.90
CA ILE A 61 20.72 -5.24 -0.85
C ILE A 61 20.97 -6.09 0.39
N HIS A 62 21.26 -7.39 0.21
CA HIS A 62 21.66 -8.29 1.28
C HIS A 62 22.90 -7.77 2.02
N LYS A 63 23.98 -7.43 1.29
CA LYS A 63 25.22 -6.90 1.86
C LYS A 63 24.95 -5.64 2.71
N LYS A 64 24.12 -4.73 2.22
CA LYS A 64 23.76 -3.49 2.92
C LYS A 64 22.92 -3.77 4.16
N ALA A 65 21.90 -4.60 4.05
CA ALA A 65 21.03 -4.98 5.16
C ALA A 65 21.82 -5.70 6.26
N ASN A 66 22.70 -6.64 5.90
CA ASN A 66 23.61 -7.32 6.83
C ASN A 66 24.55 -6.34 7.54
N SER A 67 25.13 -5.39 6.84
CA SER A 67 25.98 -4.35 7.46
C SER A 67 25.24 -3.52 8.51
N LEU A 68 23.94 -3.30 8.32
CA LEU A 68 23.10 -2.61 9.31
C LEU A 68 22.78 -3.49 10.51
N ILE A 69 22.28 -4.72 10.26
CA ILE A 69 21.75 -5.57 11.33
C ILE A 69 22.86 -6.13 12.25
N ARG A 70 24.05 -6.34 11.74
CA ARG A 70 25.23 -6.74 12.54
C ARG A 70 25.60 -5.73 13.63
N ARG A 71 25.11 -4.48 13.55
CA ARG A 71 25.31 -3.45 14.59
C ARG A 71 24.32 -3.58 15.75
N VAL A 72 23.36 -4.48 15.68
CA VAL A 72 22.41 -4.78 16.77
C VAL A 72 23.13 -5.67 17.77
N LYS A 73 23.12 -5.27 19.06
CA LYS A 73 23.86 -5.97 20.11
C LYS A 73 23.23 -7.28 20.54
N THR A 74 21.90 -7.29 20.70
CA THR A 74 21.17 -8.46 21.18
C THR A 74 20.45 -9.14 20.01
N ARG A 75 21.12 -10.14 19.40
CA ARG A 75 20.58 -10.92 18.28
C ARG A 75 21.17 -12.32 18.22
N VAL A 76 20.51 -13.22 17.52
CA VAL A 76 21.11 -14.50 17.13
C VAL A 76 22.06 -14.25 15.97
N GLU A 77 23.30 -14.66 16.09
CA GLU A 77 24.22 -14.61 14.97
C GLU A 77 23.79 -15.61 13.90
N LYS A 78 23.68 -15.09 12.66
CA LYS A 78 23.17 -15.84 11.51
C LYS A 78 24.03 -15.52 10.29
N GLU A 79 24.39 -16.56 9.57
CA GLU A 79 25.00 -16.46 8.26
C GLU A 79 24.01 -17.00 7.23
N TRP A 80 23.76 -16.20 6.19
CA TRP A 80 22.87 -16.56 5.11
C TRP A 80 23.27 -15.82 3.83
N SER A 81 22.99 -16.42 2.68
CA SER A 81 23.37 -15.92 1.37
C SER A 81 22.21 -15.18 0.68
N ALA A 82 22.56 -14.26 -0.20
CA ALA A 82 21.63 -13.65 -1.13
C ALA A 82 21.18 -14.68 -2.20
N ARG A 83 20.07 -14.40 -2.86
CA ARG A 83 19.74 -15.09 -4.11
C ARG A 83 20.72 -14.71 -5.20
N ASP A 84 20.81 -15.54 -6.24
CA ASP A 84 21.67 -15.30 -7.41
C ASP A 84 21.11 -14.15 -8.28
N ALA A 85 21.39 -12.93 -7.84
CA ALA A 85 21.13 -11.68 -8.56
C ALA A 85 21.89 -10.53 -7.91
N GLN A 86 22.35 -9.58 -8.70
CA GLN A 86 23.14 -8.44 -8.23
C GLN A 86 22.28 -7.45 -7.42
N GLY A 87 21.12 -7.04 -7.95
CA GLY A 87 20.28 -5.99 -7.40
C GLY A 87 20.88 -4.60 -7.51
N GLU A 88 20.13 -3.59 -7.05
CA GLU A 88 20.56 -2.19 -7.12
C GLU A 88 20.30 -1.47 -5.80
N ILE A 89 21.20 -0.55 -5.44
CA ILE A 89 20.98 0.43 -4.36
C ILE A 89 21.31 1.81 -4.88
N ASN A 90 20.33 2.70 -4.77
CA ASN A 90 20.45 4.09 -5.19
C ASN A 90 20.20 5.01 -4.00
N TYR A 91 20.89 6.15 -3.96
CA TYR A 91 20.72 7.18 -2.93
C TYR A 91 20.33 8.50 -3.57
N TYR A 92 19.24 9.10 -3.09
CA TYR A 92 18.71 10.34 -3.63
C TYR A 92 18.50 11.37 -2.50
N PRO A 93 18.72 12.66 -2.79
CA PRO A 93 18.43 13.72 -1.83
C PRO A 93 16.91 13.96 -1.67
N ASN A 94 16.13 13.65 -2.71
CA ASN A 94 14.67 13.83 -2.75
C ASN A 94 13.98 12.62 -3.37
N GLU A 95 12.67 12.56 -3.21
CA GLU A 95 11.81 11.55 -3.80
C GLU A 95 11.86 11.62 -5.33
N GLN A 96 12.11 10.49 -5.98
CA GLN A 96 12.25 10.40 -7.43
C GLN A 96 10.93 9.92 -8.05
N LEU A 97 9.91 10.79 -8.10
CA LEU A 97 8.57 10.43 -8.54
C LEU A 97 8.53 9.95 -10.01
N ASN A 98 9.39 10.49 -10.87
CA ASN A 98 9.50 10.06 -12.27
C ASN A 98 9.82 8.54 -12.41
N LYS A 99 10.52 7.95 -11.46
CA LYS A 99 10.82 6.50 -11.46
C LYS A 99 9.58 5.64 -11.22
N LEU A 100 8.55 6.21 -10.61
CA LEU A 100 7.29 5.50 -10.33
C LEU A 100 6.44 5.24 -11.58
N MET A 101 6.87 5.71 -12.75
CA MET A 101 6.17 5.49 -14.01
C MET A 101 6.14 4.02 -14.45
N GLN A 102 7.12 3.22 -14.02
CA GLN A 102 7.24 1.80 -14.39
C GLN A 102 7.52 0.92 -13.16
N GLY A 103 7.17 -0.37 -13.27
CA GLY A 103 7.41 -1.36 -12.23
C GLY A 103 6.47 -1.27 -11.02
N GLU A 104 6.58 -2.24 -10.13
CA GLU A 104 5.89 -2.27 -8.83
C GLU A 104 6.74 -1.57 -7.78
N TRP A 105 6.10 -0.69 -7.00
CA TRP A 105 6.77 0.13 -6.01
C TRP A 105 6.14 -0.01 -4.63
N LEU A 106 6.98 -0.17 -3.63
CA LEU A 106 6.63 -0.05 -2.23
C LEU A 106 7.38 1.13 -1.63
N ILE A 107 6.65 2.18 -1.28
CA ILE A 107 7.20 3.38 -0.66
C ILE A 107 7.03 3.25 0.85
N LEU A 108 8.14 3.32 1.55
CA LEU A 108 8.24 3.07 2.98
C LEU A 108 8.75 4.30 3.73
N ALA A 109 8.06 4.62 4.82
CA ALA A 109 8.54 5.60 5.78
C ALA A 109 8.48 5.03 7.21
N ARG A 110 9.31 5.59 8.10
CA ARG A 110 9.25 5.25 9.53
C ARG A 110 7.96 5.75 10.17
N ASN A 111 7.48 6.92 9.76
CA ASN A 111 6.32 7.61 10.33
C ASN A 111 5.24 7.87 9.28
N LYS A 112 3.97 7.89 9.72
CA LYS A 112 2.83 8.19 8.85
C LYS A 112 2.90 9.60 8.25
N TYR A 113 3.36 10.58 9.01
CA TYR A 113 3.47 11.99 8.59
C TYR A 113 4.29 12.15 7.29
N ASN A 114 5.43 11.45 7.19
CA ASN A 114 6.26 11.54 5.99
C ASN A 114 5.56 10.93 4.75
N LEU A 115 4.67 9.94 4.96
CA LEU A 115 3.81 9.43 3.89
C LEU A 115 2.69 10.40 3.51
N ASP A 116 2.19 11.20 4.46
CA ASP A 116 1.11 12.16 4.19
C ASP A 116 1.60 13.25 3.22
N LEU A 117 2.81 13.78 3.44
CA LEU A 117 3.43 14.76 2.54
C LEU A 117 3.63 14.18 1.13
N LEU A 118 4.19 12.98 1.04
CA LEU A 118 4.41 12.34 -0.24
C LEU A 118 3.08 11.98 -0.95
N GLU A 119 2.05 11.64 -0.20
CA GLU A 119 0.72 11.37 -0.74
C GLU A 119 0.13 12.60 -1.44
N GLU A 120 0.33 13.79 -0.89
CA GLU A 120 -0.10 15.04 -1.52
C GLU A 120 0.63 15.28 -2.84
N GLU A 121 1.95 15.07 -2.88
CA GLU A 121 2.74 15.17 -4.11
C GLU A 121 2.29 14.15 -5.17
N LEU A 122 2.05 12.90 -4.77
CA LEU A 122 1.54 11.86 -5.68
C LEU A 122 0.16 12.21 -6.26
N LYS A 123 -0.72 12.84 -5.46
CA LYS A 123 -2.03 13.31 -5.94
C LYS A 123 -1.87 14.47 -6.94
N LEU A 124 -1.03 15.44 -6.64
CA LEU A 124 -0.77 16.58 -7.53
C LEU A 124 -0.22 16.11 -8.87
N GLU A 125 0.72 15.17 -8.84
CA GLU A 125 1.33 14.57 -10.02
C GLU A 125 0.45 13.52 -10.71
N GLY A 126 -0.71 13.18 -10.17
CA GLY A 126 -1.63 12.22 -10.77
C GLY A 126 -1.14 10.77 -10.78
N TYR A 127 -0.53 10.32 -9.71
CA TYR A 127 -0.19 8.90 -9.52
C TYR A 127 -1.31 8.13 -8.83
N TYR A 128 -1.65 6.94 -9.38
CA TYR A 128 -2.59 6.01 -8.78
C TYR A 128 -1.86 5.07 -7.81
N TYR A 129 -2.28 5.06 -6.55
CA TYR A 129 -1.59 4.32 -5.49
C TYR A 129 -2.58 3.65 -4.53
N GLN A 130 -2.04 2.77 -3.70
CA GLN A 130 -2.72 2.14 -2.57
C GLN A 130 -2.06 2.55 -1.25
N ARG A 131 -2.87 2.86 -0.24
CA ARG A 131 -2.42 3.11 1.13
C ARG A 131 -3.39 2.46 2.13
N ASN A 132 -2.87 1.77 3.14
CA ASN A 132 -3.66 1.09 4.18
C ASN A 132 -4.78 0.19 3.63
N GLY A 133 -4.51 -0.54 2.56
CA GLY A 133 -5.48 -1.41 1.90
C GLY A 133 -6.45 -0.70 0.96
N SER A 134 -6.57 0.63 1.02
CA SER A 134 -7.48 1.41 0.18
C SER A 134 -6.75 2.03 -1.01
N THR A 135 -7.42 2.11 -2.16
CA THR A 135 -6.90 2.80 -3.35
C THR A 135 -7.17 4.30 -3.26
N SER A 136 -6.29 5.10 -3.87
CA SER A 136 -6.39 6.57 -3.90
C SER A 136 -7.63 7.10 -4.64
N VAL A 137 -8.22 6.28 -5.51
CA VAL A 137 -9.54 6.51 -6.10
C VAL A 137 -10.51 5.49 -5.51
N ASN A 138 -11.63 5.96 -4.99
CA ASN A 138 -12.64 5.09 -4.39
C ASN A 138 -13.26 4.14 -5.43
N ALA A 139 -13.43 2.88 -5.08
CA ALA A 139 -13.96 1.85 -5.97
C ALA A 139 -15.38 2.16 -6.51
N LYS A 140 -16.22 2.88 -5.73
CA LYS A 140 -17.55 3.32 -6.21
C LYS A 140 -17.42 4.34 -7.35
N ILE A 141 -16.51 5.32 -7.21
CA ILE A 141 -16.25 6.30 -8.29
C ILE A 141 -15.72 5.60 -9.53
N ILE A 142 -14.80 4.64 -9.35
CA ILE A 142 -14.26 3.86 -10.48
C ILE A 142 -15.40 3.16 -11.23
N ARG A 143 -16.27 2.45 -10.52
CA ARG A 143 -17.44 1.79 -11.17
C ARG A 143 -18.35 2.79 -11.88
N ALA A 144 -18.67 3.90 -11.22
CA ALA A 144 -19.49 4.95 -11.82
C ALA A 144 -18.90 5.49 -13.13
N ILE A 145 -17.59 5.75 -13.16
CA ILE A 145 -16.88 6.21 -14.36
C ILE A 145 -16.99 5.16 -15.48
N TYR A 146 -16.69 3.89 -15.17
CA TYR A 146 -16.74 2.82 -16.18
C TYR A 146 -18.16 2.56 -16.67
N SER A 147 -19.17 2.60 -15.79
CA SER A 147 -20.57 2.46 -16.16
C SER A 147 -21.01 3.59 -17.08
N TRP A 148 -20.68 4.85 -16.77
CA TRP A 148 -20.96 5.97 -17.65
C TRP A 148 -20.26 5.85 -19.00
N GLU A 149 -18.96 5.53 -19.00
CA GLU A 149 -18.19 5.38 -20.24
C GLU A 149 -18.69 4.21 -21.11
N LYS A 150 -19.27 3.16 -20.51
CA LYS A 150 -19.88 2.05 -21.23
C LYS A 150 -21.22 2.45 -21.85
N ILE A 151 -22.13 3.09 -21.08
CA ILE A 151 -23.46 3.46 -21.55
C ILE A 151 -23.41 4.52 -22.66
N ARG A 152 -22.59 5.56 -22.50
CA ARG A 152 -22.46 6.62 -23.51
C ARG A 152 -21.88 6.16 -24.85
N LYS A 153 -21.24 4.97 -24.86
CA LYS A 153 -20.70 4.31 -26.07
C LYS A 153 -21.67 3.27 -26.65
N GLY A 154 -22.92 3.27 -26.22
CA GLY A 154 -23.96 2.36 -26.70
C GLY A 154 -23.99 0.99 -26.02
N GLY A 155 -23.29 0.80 -24.91
CA GLY A 155 -23.36 -0.43 -24.10
C GLY A 155 -24.64 -0.48 -23.26
N GLU A 156 -24.90 -1.66 -22.68
CA GLU A 156 -26.01 -1.90 -21.75
C GLU A 156 -25.50 -2.13 -20.34
N LEU A 157 -26.28 -1.73 -19.34
CA LEU A 157 -25.92 -1.79 -17.92
C LEU A 157 -26.97 -2.55 -17.11
N SER A 158 -26.53 -3.26 -16.10
CA SER A 158 -27.39 -3.77 -15.04
C SER A 158 -27.89 -2.63 -14.15
N LEU A 159 -28.99 -2.85 -13.42
CA LEU A 159 -29.53 -1.88 -12.46
C LEU A 159 -28.47 -1.41 -11.45
N LYS A 160 -27.56 -2.30 -11.02
CA LYS A 160 -26.48 -1.95 -10.09
C LYS A 160 -25.49 -0.96 -10.71
N GLU A 161 -25.10 -1.17 -11.95
CA GLU A 161 -24.19 -0.28 -12.67
C GLU A 161 -24.84 1.10 -12.91
N VAL A 162 -26.15 1.14 -13.21
CA VAL A 162 -26.89 2.41 -13.33
C VAL A 162 -26.91 3.15 -11.99
N LYS A 163 -27.24 2.46 -10.89
CA LYS A 163 -27.22 3.06 -9.55
C LYS A 163 -25.83 3.57 -9.14
N ASP A 164 -24.75 2.90 -9.56
CA ASP A 164 -23.38 3.33 -9.25
C ASP A 164 -23.09 4.71 -9.85
N PHE A 165 -23.46 5.01 -11.10
CA PHE A 165 -23.20 6.33 -11.68
C PHE A 165 -24.28 7.37 -11.35
N TYR A 166 -25.57 7.01 -11.21
CA TYR A 166 -26.63 7.93 -10.74
C TYR A 166 -26.31 8.49 -9.35
N TYR A 167 -25.66 7.71 -8.50
CA TYR A 167 -25.22 8.19 -7.18
C TYR A 167 -24.37 9.46 -7.26
N TYR A 168 -23.57 9.61 -8.34
CA TYR A 168 -22.66 10.74 -8.57
C TYR A 168 -23.24 11.79 -9.54
N MET A 169 -24.55 11.81 -9.75
CA MET A 169 -25.25 12.81 -10.56
C MET A 169 -26.11 13.70 -9.67
N LEU A 170 -26.15 15.00 -9.97
CA LEU A 170 -27.01 15.96 -9.26
C LEU A 170 -28.46 15.84 -9.71
N VAL A 171 -29.36 15.84 -8.72
CA VAL A 171 -30.82 15.89 -8.97
C VAL A 171 -31.18 17.24 -9.56
N ASP A 172 -32.19 17.25 -10.46
CA ASP A 172 -32.69 18.39 -11.23
C ASP A 172 -31.64 19.00 -12.20
N ARG A 173 -30.48 18.38 -12.34
CA ARG A 173 -29.48 18.75 -13.34
C ARG A 173 -29.17 17.56 -14.26
N SER A 174 -28.57 16.51 -13.72
CA SER A 174 -28.14 15.35 -14.50
C SER A 174 -29.10 14.16 -14.39
N VAL A 175 -29.95 14.12 -13.35
CA VAL A 175 -31.02 13.15 -13.16
C VAL A 175 -32.25 13.87 -12.65
N ASN A 176 -33.42 13.58 -13.24
CA ASN A 176 -34.70 14.14 -12.82
C ASN A 176 -35.07 13.68 -11.39
N ARG A 177 -35.78 14.57 -10.66
CA ARG A 177 -36.22 14.27 -9.29
C ARG A 177 -37.07 12.99 -9.25
N GLY A 178 -36.83 12.16 -8.24
CA GLY A 178 -37.51 10.86 -8.06
C GLY A 178 -36.86 9.68 -8.77
N HIS A 179 -35.92 9.91 -9.71
CA HIS A 179 -35.29 8.83 -10.49
C HIS A 179 -33.91 8.38 -9.97
N LYS A 180 -33.23 9.19 -9.16
CA LYS A 180 -31.85 8.90 -8.69
C LYS A 180 -31.69 7.53 -8.00
N THR A 181 -32.70 7.05 -7.30
CA THR A 181 -32.67 5.80 -6.56
C THR A 181 -33.07 4.57 -7.37
N MET A 182 -33.70 4.77 -8.54
CA MET A 182 -34.19 3.69 -9.39
C MET A 182 -35.06 2.67 -8.62
N GLN A 183 -36.01 3.15 -7.77
CA GLN A 183 -36.76 2.30 -6.84
C GLN A 183 -37.67 1.29 -7.56
N ASN A 184 -38.32 1.71 -8.65
CA ASN A 184 -39.28 0.91 -9.42
C ASN A 184 -38.66 0.21 -10.64
N ALA A 185 -37.30 0.18 -10.72
CA ALA A 185 -36.62 -0.40 -11.86
C ALA A 185 -36.49 -1.92 -11.73
N ASP A 186 -36.66 -2.62 -12.83
CA ASP A 186 -36.52 -4.07 -12.92
C ASP A 186 -35.04 -4.48 -12.69
N ARG A 187 -34.85 -5.48 -11.83
CA ARG A 187 -33.51 -5.96 -11.45
C ARG A 187 -32.87 -6.86 -12.51
N GLU A 188 -33.66 -7.47 -13.34
CA GLU A 188 -33.23 -8.42 -14.36
C GLU A 188 -33.03 -7.77 -15.74
N LYS A 189 -33.62 -6.56 -15.92
CA LYS A 189 -33.52 -5.80 -17.17
C LYS A 189 -32.12 -5.19 -17.33
N LEU A 190 -31.62 -5.17 -18.56
CA LEU A 190 -30.50 -4.36 -18.98
C LEU A 190 -30.99 -2.99 -19.47
N TYR A 191 -30.26 -1.95 -19.18
CA TYR A 191 -30.58 -0.55 -19.44
C TYR A 191 -29.62 0.01 -20.47
N ASN A 192 -30.14 0.53 -21.56
CA ASN A 192 -29.37 1.33 -22.51
C ASN A 192 -29.60 2.82 -22.29
N TYR A 193 -28.88 3.67 -23.02
CA TYR A 193 -28.94 5.12 -22.87
C TYR A 193 -30.37 5.65 -23.13
N ASP A 194 -31.05 5.16 -24.18
CA ASP A 194 -32.38 5.63 -24.57
C ASP A 194 -33.44 5.30 -23.51
N THR A 195 -33.41 4.08 -22.96
CA THR A 195 -34.29 3.70 -21.85
C THR A 195 -34.06 4.58 -20.62
N LEU A 196 -32.81 4.89 -20.31
CA LEU A 196 -32.49 5.76 -19.15
C LEU A 196 -32.97 7.19 -19.35
N THR A 197 -32.92 7.73 -20.56
CA THR A 197 -33.39 9.08 -20.86
C THR A 197 -34.93 9.16 -20.92
N THR A 198 -35.60 8.17 -21.50
CA THR A 198 -37.06 8.18 -21.69
C THR A 198 -37.83 7.76 -20.46
N GLU A 199 -37.37 6.73 -19.74
CA GLU A 199 -38.12 6.11 -18.65
C GLU A 199 -37.56 6.40 -17.24
N HIS A 200 -36.25 6.70 -17.15
CA HIS A 200 -35.53 6.76 -15.87
C HIS A 200 -34.86 8.11 -15.59
N GLY A 201 -35.28 9.16 -16.29
CA GLY A 201 -34.98 10.54 -15.97
C GLY A 201 -33.51 10.95 -16.12
N LEU A 202 -32.70 10.24 -16.92
CA LEU A 202 -31.35 10.67 -17.27
C LEU A 202 -31.45 11.92 -18.14
N ASN A 203 -30.80 13.02 -17.71
CA ASN A 203 -30.86 14.33 -18.37
C ASN A 203 -29.46 14.83 -18.77
N VAL A 204 -28.59 13.94 -19.18
CA VAL A 204 -27.21 14.26 -19.60
C VAL A 204 -26.95 13.64 -20.96
N SER A 205 -26.42 14.43 -21.90
CA SER A 205 -26.04 13.94 -23.23
C SER A 205 -24.93 12.88 -23.14
N ASN A 206 -25.05 11.81 -23.96
CA ASN A 206 -24.00 10.80 -24.09
C ASN A 206 -22.69 11.31 -24.72
N ASN A 207 -22.68 12.53 -25.24
CA ASN A 207 -21.47 13.21 -25.73
C ASN A 207 -20.59 13.69 -24.56
N PHE A 208 -21.14 13.85 -23.37
CA PHE A 208 -20.38 14.32 -22.22
C PHE A 208 -19.45 13.24 -21.68
N PRO A 209 -18.18 13.56 -21.47
CA PRO A 209 -17.27 12.67 -20.77
C PRO A 209 -17.68 12.54 -19.29
N TRP A 210 -17.19 11.50 -18.61
CA TRP A 210 -17.60 11.19 -17.25
C TRP A 210 -17.42 12.37 -16.25
N PHE A 211 -16.43 13.22 -16.44
CA PHE A 211 -16.14 14.32 -15.50
C PHE A 211 -17.10 15.51 -15.64
N ASP A 212 -17.88 15.55 -16.71
CA ASP A 212 -18.96 16.52 -16.91
C ASP A 212 -20.32 15.90 -16.57
N ALA A 213 -20.49 14.60 -16.82
CA ALA A 213 -21.73 13.88 -16.55
C ALA A 213 -21.92 13.51 -15.08
N LEU A 214 -20.84 13.13 -14.38
CA LEU A 214 -20.88 12.77 -12.95
C LEU A 214 -20.61 14.02 -12.09
N ASP A 215 -21.52 14.97 -12.14
CA ASP A 215 -21.36 16.32 -11.63
C ASP A 215 -21.46 16.45 -10.09
N ASP A 216 -21.83 15.35 -9.38
CA ASP A 216 -21.78 15.23 -7.91
C ASP A 216 -20.42 14.67 -7.41
N VAL A 217 -19.48 14.37 -8.32
CA VAL A 217 -18.10 14.05 -7.94
C VAL A 217 -17.36 15.33 -7.56
N PRO A 218 -16.79 15.44 -6.33
CA PRO A 218 -16.08 16.64 -5.92
C PRO A 218 -14.98 17.03 -6.90
N ARG A 219 -14.91 18.32 -7.27
CA ARG A 219 -14.01 18.85 -8.29
C ARG A 219 -12.54 18.45 -8.08
N ILE A 220 -12.06 18.48 -6.85
CA ILE A 220 -10.70 18.06 -6.50
C ILE A 220 -10.46 16.58 -6.86
N LYS A 221 -11.43 15.70 -6.58
CA LYS A 221 -11.34 14.27 -6.94
C LYS A 221 -11.39 14.07 -8.45
N SER A 222 -12.30 14.76 -9.13
CA SER A 222 -12.39 14.73 -10.61
C SER A 222 -11.09 15.16 -11.26
N THR A 223 -10.48 16.27 -10.81
CA THR A 223 -9.19 16.76 -11.31
C THR A 223 -8.07 15.74 -11.11
N TYR A 224 -7.99 15.15 -9.90
CA TYR A 224 -7.00 14.11 -9.62
C TYR A 224 -7.19 12.88 -10.52
N ILE A 225 -8.41 12.35 -10.64
CA ILE A 225 -8.69 11.18 -11.50
C ILE A 225 -8.32 11.45 -12.95
N ARG A 226 -8.65 12.65 -13.46
CA ARG A 226 -8.24 13.07 -14.82
C ARG A 226 -6.72 13.08 -14.97
N ALA A 227 -5.97 13.56 -13.98
CA ALA A 227 -4.52 13.54 -14.00
C ALA A 227 -3.97 12.10 -14.04
N VAL A 228 -4.54 11.19 -13.24
CA VAL A 228 -4.19 9.75 -13.25
C VAL A 228 -4.42 9.14 -14.63
N LEU A 229 -5.58 9.40 -15.24
CA LEU A 229 -5.93 8.86 -16.56
C LEU A 229 -5.05 9.44 -17.68
N ARG A 230 -4.67 10.72 -17.63
CA ARG A 230 -3.73 11.34 -18.56
C ARG A 230 -2.34 10.70 -18.55
N ARG A 231 -1.94 10.11 -17.42
CA ARG A 231 -0.72 9.30 -17.30
C ARG A 231 -0.90 7.85 -17.79
N ASN A 232 -2.00 7.55 -18.48
CA ASN A 232 -2.34 6.19 -18.94
C ASN A 232 -2.40 5.14 -17.85
N GLN A 233 -2.66 5.55 -16.61
CA GLN A 233 -2.82 4.60 -15.50
C GLN A 233 -4.24 4.04 -15.47
N LYS A 234 -4.34 2.73 -15.36
CA LYS A 234 -5.62 2.01 -15.33
C LYS A 234 -6.17 1.96 -13.90
N ILE A 235 -7.17 2.79 -13.59
CA ILE A 235 -7.76 2.88 -12.25
C ILE A 235 -8.60 1.64 -11.86
N ASN A 236 -8.96 0.78 -12.81
CA ASN A 236 -9.67 -0.48 -12.57
C ASN A 236 -8.73 -1.67 -12.26
N HIS A 237 -7.44 -1.46 -12.27
CA HIS A 237 -6.43 -2.45 -11.91
C HIS A 237 -5.86 -2.15 -10.53
N LYS A 238 -5.13 -3.12 -9.97
CA LYS A 238 -4.40 -2.91 -8.73
C LYS A 238 -3.32 -1.85 -8.93
N PRO A 239 -3.21 -0.84 -8.05
CA PRO A 239 -2.16 0.15 -8.14
C PRO A 239 -0.78 -0.48 -8.06
N ARG A 240 0.13 -0.03 -8.91
CA ARG A 240 1.54 -0.45 -8.89
C ARG A 240 2.34 0.17 -7.75
N ILE A 241 1.84 1.27 -7.20
CA ILE A 241 2.47 2.03 -6.12
C ILE A 241 1.72 1.74 -4.82
N LYS A 242 2.45 1.32 -3.80
CA LYS A 242 1.93 1.11 -2.45
C LYS A 242 2.69 1.97 -1.46
N LEU A 243 1.95 2.69 -0.62
CA LEU A 243 2.49 3.46 0.50
C LEU A 243 2.22 2.73 1.81
N SER A 244 3.25 2.57 2.62
CA SER A 244 3.11 1.97 3.96
C SER A 244 4.17 2.50 4.91
N THR A 245 3.88 2.45 6.21
CA THR A 245 4.97 2.51 7.18
C THR A 245 5.79 1.21 7.10
N ILE A 246 7.06 1.26 7.51
CA ILE A 246 7.90 0.05 7.56
C ILE A 246 7.23 -1.03 8.39
N HIS A 247 6.59 -0.67 9.52
CA HIS A 247 5.83 -1.60 10.35
C HIS A 247 4.65 -2.24 9.62
N GLY A 248 3.88 -1.44 8.91
CA GLY A 248 2.72 -1.92 8.13
C GLY A 248 3.11 -2.77 6.92
N ALA A 249 4.34 -2.63 6.43
CA ALA A 249 4.86 -3.40 5.31
C ALA A 249 5.54 -4.71 5.72
N LYS A 250 5.58 -5.03 7.02
CA LYS A 250 6.17 -6.30 7.47
C LYS A 250 5.41 -7.48 6.84
N GLY A 251 6.15 -8.42 6.26
CA GLY A 251 5.58 -9.53 5.49
C GLY A 251 5.31 -9.22 4.00
N GLY A 252 5.26 -7.93 3.61
CA GLY A 252 5.15 -7.52 2.21
C GLY A 252 6.50 -7.46 1.49
N GLU A 253 6.44 -7.33 0.16
CA GLU A 253 7.61 -7.15 -0.70
C GLU A 253 7.20 -6.49 -2.02
N ALA A 254 8.15 -5.91 -2.74
CA ALA A 254 7.98 -5.37 -4.09
C ALA A 254 9.29 -5.44 -4.87
N ASP A 255 9.21 -5.32 -6.19
CA ASP A 255 10.40 -5.28 -7.03
C ASP A 255 11.27 -4.08 -6.66
N ASN A 256 10.64 -2.92 -6.52
CA ASN A 256 11.33 -1.68 -6.18
C ASN A 256 10.82 -1.14 -4.83
N VAL A 257 11.75 -0.75 -3.97
CA VAL A 257 11.45 -0.08 -2.70
C VAL A 257 12.03 1.33 -2.72
N MET A 258 11.21 2.31 -2.34
CA MET A 258 11.65 3.65 -2.00
C MET A 258 11.57 3.79 -0.48
N LEU A 259 12.70 3.98 0.17
CA LEU A 259 12.81 4.03 1.63
C LEU A 259 13.15 5.46 2.07
N LEU A 260 12.18 6.13 2.68
CA LEU A 260 12.36 7.45 3.29
C LEU A 260 13.05 7.28 4.65
N THR A 261 14.15 8.01 4.86
CA THR A 261 14.95 7.89 6.10
C THR A 261 14.65 8.96 7.13
N ASP A 262 13.72 9.88 6.84
CA ASP A 262 13.29 10.90 7.79
C ASP A 262 12.64 10.29 9.03
N LEU A 263 13.03 10.81 10.19
CA LEU A 263 12.47 10.46 11.49
C LEU A 263 11.58 11.62 12.00
N SER A 264 10.54 11.31 12.77
CA SER A 264 9.87 12.33 13.55
C SER A 264 10.76 12.81 14.69
N LYS A 265 10.56 14.03 15.17
CA LYS A 265 11.31 14.57 16.31
C LYS A 265 11.34 13.61 17.50
N LYS A 266 10.18 13.04 17.85
CA LYS A 266 10.06 12.04 18.92
C LYS A 266 10.88 10.77 18.66
N THR A 267 10.88 10.28 17.42
CA THR A 267 11.65 9.07 17.06
C THR A 267 13.14 9.36 17.06
N ASP A 268 13.56 10.54 16.60
CA ASP A 268 14.94 10.99 16.57
C ASP A 268 15.50 11.16 18.00
N GLU A 269 14.73 11.80 18.89
CA GLU A 269 15.06 11.93 20.32
C GLU A 269 15.22 10.56 21.00
N SER A 270 14.33 9.62 20.70
CA SER A 270 14.37 8.26 21.25
C SER A 270 15.43 7.37 20.60
N TYR A 271 15.94 7.73 19.42
CA TYR A 271 16.89 6.93 18.66
C TYR A 271 18.15 6.58 19.46
N TRP A 272 18.68 7.54 20.23
CA TRP A 272 19.88 7.34 21.02
C TRP A 272 19.76 6.24 22.08
N PHE A 273 18.56 6.05 22.62
CA PHE A 273 18.25 5.01 23.62
C PHE A 273 17.79 3.69 22.98
N ASN A 274 17.24 3.74 21.76
CA ASN A 274 16.62 2.61 21.07
C ASN A 274 17.27 2.27 19.72
N LYS A 275 18.58 2.49 19.59
CA LYS A 275 19.31 2.29 18.32
C LYS A 275 19.10 0.91 17.70
N ASP A 276 19.06 -0.13 18.51
CA ASP A 276 18.93 -1.50 18.01
C ASP A 276 17.52 -1.77 17.45
N GLU A 277 16.50 -1.13 18.01
CA GLU A 277 15.13 -1.22 17.48
C GLU A 277 15.01 -0.51 16.13
N GLU A 278 15.51 0.71 16.03
CA GLU A 278 15.46 1.45 14.76
C GLU A 278 16.30 0.78 13.67
N ARG A 279 17.44 0.16 14.02
CA ARG A 279 18.21 -0.67 13.09
C ARG A 279 17.39 -1.83 12.54
N ARG A 280 16.62 -2.53 13.39
CA ARG A 280 15.72 -3.59 12.95
C ARG A 280 14.62 -3.05 12.05
N VAL A 281 14.04 -1.90 12.39
CA VAL A 281 12.99 -1.27 11.56
C VAL A 281 13.53 -0.98 10.17
N PHE A 282 14.68 -0.31 10.05
CA PHE A 282 15.27 -0.02 8.74
C PHE A 282 15.75 -1.28 8.02
N TYR A 283 16.27 -2.27 8.73
CA TYR A 283 16.58 -3.59 8.18
C TYR A 283 15.35 -4.23 7.54
N VAL A 284 14.21 -4.22 8.23
CA VAL A 284 12.95 -4.72 7.67
C VAL A 284 12.57 -3.93 6.42
N GLY A 285 12.67 -2.61 6.44
CA GLY A 285 12.38 -1.76 5.28
C GLY A 285 13.25 -2.11 4.07
N MET A 286 14.56 -2.21 4.25
CA MET A 286 15.51 -2.57 3.19
C MET A 286 15.22 -3.96 2.61
N THR A 287 14.91 -4.93 3.47
CA THR A 287 14.67 -6.32 3.07
C THR A 287 13.34 -6.55 2.38
N ARG A 288 12.56 -5.52 2.08
CA ARG A 288 11.33 -5.63 1.26
C ARG A 288 11.62 -5.58 -0.24
N ALA A 289 12.80 -5.14 -0.66
CA ALA A 289 13.15 -4.97 -2.06
C ALA A 289 13.63 -6.28 -2.70
N LYS A 290 13.04 -6.61 -3.86
CA LYS A 290 13.46 -7.78 -4.66
C LYS A 290 14.46 -7.44 -5.76
N GLN A 291 14.49 -6.21 -6.26
CA GLN A 291 15.37 -5.78 -7.36
C GLN A 291 16.12 -4.50 -7.01
N SER A 292 15.42 -3.43 -6.65
CA SER A 292 16.05 -2.15 -6.35
C SER A 292 15.62 -1.56 -5.01
N LEU A 293 16.62 -1.01 -4.28
CA LEU A 293 16.42 -0.24 -3.06
C LEU A 293 16.83 1.21 -3.33
N ASN A 294 15.88 2.13 -3.26
CA ASN A 294 16.09 3.56 -3.46
C ASN A 294 15.96 4.26 -2.11
N VAL A 295 17.07 4.69 -1.56
CA VAL A 295 17.13 5.33 -0.25
C VAL A 295 17.05 6.84 -0.44
N ILE A 296 16.02 7.45 0.14
CA ILE A 296 15.84 8.90 0.15
C ILE A 296 16.50 9.44 1.42
N ARG A 297 17.48 10.33 1.25
CA ARG A 297 18.18 10.93 2.38
C ARG A 297 17.24 11.82 3.18
N SER A 298 17.46 11.85 4.48
CA SER A 298 16.70 12.74 5.35
C SER A 298 16.92 14.20 4.95
N LYS A 299 15.83 14.97 4.91
CA LYS A 299 15.87 16.43 4.69
C LYS A 299 16.38 17.17 5.93
N SER A 300 16.41 16.52 7.09
CA SER A 300 17.01 17.04 8.30
C SER A 300 18.52 16.79 8.28
N ASN A 301 19.33 17.84 8.31
CA ASN A 301 20.80 17.78 8.44
C ASN A 301 21.25 17.26 9.83
N ARG A 302 20.74 16.13 10.28
CA ARG A 302 21.06 15.55 11.58
C ARG A 302 21.57 14.12 11.45
#